data_3614cb3bd7f92d3e2baca775eff5e4a4
#
_entry.id   3614cb3bd7f92d3e2baca775eff5e4a4
#
_cell.length_a   1.000
_cell.length_b   1.000
_cell.length_c   1.000
_cell.angle_alpha   90.00
_cell.angle_beta   90.00
_cell.angle_gamma   90.00
#
_symmetry.space_group_name_H-M   'P 1'
#
loop_
_entity.id
_entity.type
_entity.pdbx_description
1 polymer ?
#
loop_
_entity_poly.entity_id
_entity_poly.type
_entity_poly.pdbx_seq_one_letter_code
_entity_poly.pdbx_strand_id
1 'polypeptide(L)'
;MKRMPAIISTTVVLLGIWFSLTLSTDFQEIVLGLVVSLLTAVATHGALTGNLFRLLNPRKGFAAIEYVFYFLGQMVKANIDVFFRIFRPVIPIKPGIVKAKLTLKSERAKAIVANSITLTPGTITIDIIGDEIFVHWVFLPDGDVHAETQIMVDSFAGRLEKIFE
;
A
#
# COMPACT_ATOMS: atom_id res chain seq x y z
N MET A 1 -9.95 -14.40 -21.30
CA MET A 1 -8.54 -14.35 -21.75
C MET A 1 -7.56 -13.56 -20.85
N LYS A 2 -7.98 -12.87 -19.78
CA LYS A 2 -7.06 -12.09 -18.88
C LYS A 2 -6.46 -12.90 -17.72
N ARG A 3 -6.87 -14.17 -17.50
CA ARG A 3 -6.42 -15.00 -16.35
C ARG A 3 -5.00 -15.54 -16.51
N MET A 4 -4.66 -16.05 -17.67
CA MET A 4 -3.35 -16.66 -17.92
C MET A 4 -2.16 -15.74 -17.67
N PRO A 5 -2.11 -14.50 -18.21
CA PRO A 5 -0.98 -13.60 -17.94
C PRO A 5 -0.86 -13.20 -16.46
N ALA A 6 -1.97 -13.16 -15.72
CA ALA A 6 -1.93 -12.88 -14.28
C ALA A 6 -1.33 -14.07 -13.50
N ILE A 7 -1.74 -15.31 -13.81
CA ILE A 7 -1.16 -16.51 -13.18
C ILE A 7 0.34 -16.59 -13.46
N ILE A 8 0.74 -16.43 -14.73
CA ILE A 8 2.15 -16.50 -15.11
C ILE A 8 2.97 -15.42 -14.37
N SER A 9 2.49 -14.17 -14.35
CA SER A 9 3.22 -13.09 -13.67
C SER A 9 3.33 -13.31 -12.17
N THR A 10 2.27 -13.82 -11.53
CA THR A 10 2.29 -14.15 -10.11
C THR A 10 3.23 -15.31 -9.81
N THR A 11 3.21 -16.37 -10.64
CA THR A 11 4.14 -17.50 -10.51
C THR A 11 5.60 -17.04 -10.61
N VAL A 12 5.93 -16.20 -11.58
CA VAL A 12 7.31 -15.69 -11.75
C VAL A 12 7.76 -14.87 -10.53
N VAL A 13 6.90 -14.01 -9.99
CA VAL A 13 7.23 -13.21 -8.80
C VAL A 13 7.39 -14.09 -7.57
N LEU A 14 6.48 -15.04 -7.34
CA LEU A 14 6.57 -15.97 -6.22
C LEU A 14 7.80 -16.87 -6.32
N LEU A 15 8.16 -17.29 -7.52
CA LEU A 15 9.38 -18.07 -7.75
C LEU A 15 10.64 -17.24 -7.44
N GLY A 16 10.65 -15.96 -7.81
CA GLY A 16 11.73 -15.03 -7.45
C GLY A 16 11.86 -14.86 -5.93
N ILE A 17 10.73 -14.73 -5.22
CA ILE A 17 10.71 -14.70 -3.75
C ILE A 17 11.22 -16.01 -3.17
N TRP A 18 10.79 -17.17 -3.71
CA TRP A 18 11.26 -18.49 -3.28
C TRP A 18 12.79 -18.58 -3.34
N PHE A 19 13.37 -18.25 -4.49
CA PHE A 19 14.84 -18.29 -4.63
C PHE A 19 15.57 -17.28 -3.73
N SER A 20 14.96 -16.12 -3.47
CA SER A 20 15.55 -15.13 -2.56
C SER A 20 15.54 -15.61 -1.10
N LEU A 21 14.62 -16.49 -0.73
CA LEU A 21 14.50 -17.03 0.64
C LEU A 21 15.35 -18.29 0.82
N THR A 22 15.38 -19.18 -0.17
CA THR A 22 16.09 -20.47 -0.07
C THR A 22 17.58 -20.32 -0.38
N LEU A 23 17.97 -19.34 -1.22
CA LEU A 23 19.33 -19.12 -1.71
C LEU A 23 19.97 -20.41 -2.29
N SER A 24 19.13 -21.37 -2.70
CA SER A 24 19.53 -22.67 -3.23
C SER A 24 19.11 -22.79 -4.69
N THR A 25 19.98 -23.44 -5.48
CA THR A 25 19.73 -23.78 -6.88
C THR A 25 19.64 -25.29 -7.11
N ASP A 26 19.44 -26.06 -6.04
CA ASP A 26 19.29 -27.50 -6.13
C ASP A 26 18.03 -27.87 -6.95
N PHE A 27 18.13 -28.93 -7.73
CA PHE A 27 17.03 -29.36 -8.60
C PHE A 27 15.72 -29.59 -7.84
N GLN A 28 15.79 -30.14 -6.63
CA GLN A 28 14.61 -30.36 -5.78
C GLN A 28 13.97 -29.04 -5.35
N GLU A 29 14.77 -28.03 -4.99
CA GLU A 29 14.29 -26.70 -4.62
C GLU A 29 13.65 -25.96 -5.81
N ILE A 30 14.22 -26.12 -7.02
CA ILE A 30 13.64 -25.54 -8.24
C ILE A 30 12.26 -26.14 -8.52
N VAL A 31 12.14 -27.48 -8.47
CA VAL A 31 10.86 -28.16 -8.72
C VAL A 31 9.83 -27.81 -7.67
N LEU A 32 10.21 -27.85 -6.38
CA LEU A 32 9.31 -27.50 -5.28
C LEU A 32 8.85 -26.05 -5.37
N GLY A 33 9.78 -25.12 -5.59
CA GLY A 33 9.48 -23.70 -5.75
C GLY A 33 8.53 -23.43 -6.92
N LEU A 34 8.72 -24.11 -8.06
CA LEU A 34 7.82 -23.98 -9.20
C LEU A 34 6.41 -24.50 -8.88
N VAL A 35 6.30 -25.68 -8.27
CA VAL A 35 5.00 -26.27 -7.91
C VAL A 35 4.26 -25.40 -6.90
N VAL A 36 4.93 -24.99 -5.82
CA VAL A 36 4.32 -24.14 -4.78
C VAL A 36 3.90 -22.79 -5.35
N SER A 37 4.78 -22.13 -6.13
CA SER A 37 4.48 -20.85 -6.77
C SER A 37 3.30 -20.93 -7.72
N LEU A 38 3.21 -21.99 -8.53
CA LEU A 38 2.11 -22.19 -9.47
C LEU A 38 0.79 -22.46 -8.74
N LEU A 39 0.79 -23.37 -7.76
CA LEU A 39 -0.41 -23.66 -6.96
C LEU A 39 -0.93 -22.42 -6.25
N THR A 40 -0.03 -21.65 -5.63
CA THR A 40 -0.36 -20.38 -4.95
C THR A 40 -0.91 -19.36 -5.96
N ALA A 41 -0.30 -19.21 -7.13
CA ALA A 41 -0.77 -18.30 -8.17
C ALA A 41 -2.17 -18.68 -8.69
N VAL A 42 -2.46 -19.97 -8.82
CA VAL A 42 -3.80 -20.47 -9.21
C VAL A 42 -4.81 -20.23 -8.09
N ALA A 43 -4.47 -20.54 -6.85
CA ALA A 43 -5.36 -20.36 -5.70
C ALA A 43 -5.69 -18.88 -5.45
N THR A 44 -4.72 -17.97 -5.63
CA THR A 44 -4.86 -16.54 -5.36
C THR A 44 -5.24 -15.71 -6.59
N HIS A 45 -5.48 -16.34 -7.75
CA HIS A 45 -5.71 -15.60 -9.00
C HIS A 45 -6.90 -14.63 -8.95
N GLY A 46 -7.88 -14.86 -8.08
CA GLY A 46 -9.01 -13.97 -7.85
C GLY A 46 -8.65 -12.71 -7.05
N ALA A 47 -7.78 -12.85 -6.07
CA ALA A 47 -7.34 -11.75 -5.18
C ALA A 47 -6.20 -10.93 -5.80
N LEU A 48 -5.24 -11.60 -6.44
CA LEU A 48 -4.06 -10.99 -7.05
C LEU A 48 -4.22 -10.70 -8.56
N THR A 49 -5.43 -10.59 -9.07
CA THR A 49 -5.73 -10.37 -10.49
C THR A 49 -5.22 -9.03 -11.02
N GLY A 50 -3.93 -8.86 -11.09
CA GLY A 50 -3.24 -7.77 -11.76
C GLY A 50 -2.09 -8.32 -12.56
N ASN A 51 -1.98 -7.86 -13.77
CA ASN A 51 -0.80 -8.15 -14.56
C ASN A 51 0.40 -7.41 -13.93
N LEU A 52 1.15 -8.11 -13.06
CA LEU A 52 2.38 -7.61 -12.43
C LEU A 52 3.42 -7.18 -13.48
N PHE A 53 3.32 -7.71 -14.71
CA PHE A 53 4.10 -7.20 -15.84
C PHE A 53 3.83 -5.72 -16.19
N ARG A 54 2.73 -5.12 -15.71
CA ARG A 54 2.56 -3.67 -15.80
C ARG A 54 3.63 -2.90 -15.00
N LEU A 55 4.17 -3.48 -13.95
CA LEU A 55 5.29 -2.90 -13.19
C LEU A 55 6.62 -3.01 -13.95
N LEU A 56 6.73 -3.90 -14.96
CA LEU A 56 7.88 -3.94 -15.87
C LEU A 56 7.90 -2.75 -16.84
N ASN A 57 6.82 -1.98 -16.95
CA ASN A 57 6.90 -0.67 -17.58
C ASN A 57 7.82 0.22 -16.72
N PRO A 58 8.97 0.68 -17.25
CA PRO A 58 9.97 1.40 -16.45
C PRO A 58 9.41 2.66 -15.80
N ARG A 59 8.42 3.32 -16.42
CA ARG A 59 7.75 4.49 -15.84
C ARG A 59 6.94 4.13 -14.60
N LYS A 60 6.16 3.03 -14.66
CA LYS A 60 5.36 2.56 -13.50
C LYS A 60 6.24 1.96 -12.42
N GLY A 61 7.31 1.27 -12.79
CA GLY A 61 8.33 0.78 -11.85
C GLY A 61 9.00 1.92 -11.08
N PHE A 62 9.42 2.98 -11.78
CA PHE A 62 10.01 4.15 -11.14
C PHE A 62 9.00 4.87 -10.22
N ALA A 63 7.74 5.02 -10.66
CA ALA A 63 6.69 5.60 -9.83
C ALA A 63 6.40 4.76 -8.57
N ALA A 64 6.48 3.42 -8.68
CA ALA A 64 6.32 2.54 -7.52
C ALA A 64 7.49 2.71 -6.52
N ILE A 65 8.72 2.83 -7.00
CA ILE A 65 9.90 3.09 -6.17
C ILE A 65 9.76 4.47 -5.50
N GLU A 66 9.38 5.52 -6.26
CA GLU A 66 9.11 6.85 -5.72
C GLU A 66 8.07 6.80 -4.59
N TYR A 67 6.98 6.03 -4.82
CA TYR A 67 5.94 5.85 -3.82
C TYR A 67 6.44 5.22 -2.53
N VAL A 68 7.25 4.16 -2.63
CA VAL A 68 7.82 3.48 -1.46
C VAL A 68 8.69 4.44 -0.64
N PHE A 69 9.59 5.19 -1.28
CA PHE A 69 10.43 6.17 -0.58
C PHE A 69 9.60 7.30 0.04
N TYR A 70 8.59 7.79 -0.65
CA TYR A 70 7.66 8.77 -0.10
C TYR A 70 6.93 8.24 1.13
N PHE A 71 6.37 7.04 1.04
CA PHE A 71 5.66 6.37 2.14
C PHE A 71 6.56 6.17 3.37
N LEU A 72 7.78 5.66 3.16
CA LEU A 72 8.77 5.51 4.24
C LEU A 72 9.12 6.85 4.88
N GLY A 73 9.27 7.91 4.09
CA GLY A 73 9.50 9.26 4.58
C GLY A 73 8.35 9.78 5.46
N GLN A 74 7.09 9.58 5.04
CA GLN A 74 5.91 9.94 5.84
C GLN A 74 5.84 9.13 7.13
N MET A 75 6.14 7.83 7.06
CA MET A 75 6.15 6.96 8.24
C MET A 75 7.21 7.40 9.26
N VAL A 76 8.43 7.73 8.81
CA VAL A 76 9.49 8.24 9.69
C VAL A 76 9.08 9.58 10.32
N LYS A 77 8.55 10.51 9.51
CA LYS A 77 8.08 11.81 9.99
C LYS A 77 7.01 11.67 11.07
N ALA A 78 6.02 10.82 10.83
CA ALA A 78 4.93 10.58 11.77
C ALA A 78 5.41 9.90 13.06
N ASN A 79 6.34 8.94 12.98
CA ASN A 79 6.96 8.32 14.15
C ASN A 79 7.71 9.36 15.01
N ILE A 80 8.44 10.26 14.39
CA ILE A 80 9.15 11.35 15.10
C ILE A 80 8.15 12.28 15.79
N ASP A 81 7.05 12.66 15.11
CA ASP A 81 6.02 13.52 15.72
C ASP A 81 5.37 12.84 16.94
N VAL A 82 4.96 11.58 16.81
CA VAL A 82 4.39 10.80 17.91
C VAL A 82 5.39 10.63 19.05
N PHE A 83 6.66 10.33 18.73
CA PHE A 83 7.72 10.25 19.72
C PHE A 83 7.79 11.51 20.59
N PHE A 84 7.90 12.70 20.00
CA PHE A 84 7.96 13.94 20.77
C PHE A 84 6.66 14.28 21.53
N ARG A 85 5.50 13.79 21.06
CA ARG A 85 4.22 13.97 21.77
C ARG A 85 4.14 13.13 23.02
N ILE A 86 4.65 11.89 23.02
CA ILE A 86 4.63 10.99 24.16
C ILE A 86 5.47 11.53 25.34
N PHE A 87 6.55 12.26 25.06
CA PHE A 87 7.40 12.86 26.11
C PHE A 87 6.86 14.17 26.71
N ARG A 88 5.69 14.62 26.28
CA ARG A 88 5.06 15.78 26.91
C ARG A 88 4.42 15.39 28.25
N PRO A 89 4.50 16.28 29.29
CA PRO A 89 3.88 16.02 30.61
C PRO A 89 2.38 15.74 30.54
N VAL A 90 1.71 16.34 29.56
CA VAL A 90 0.30 16.07 29.21
C VAL A 90 0.27 15.65 27.75
N ILE A 91 -0.13 14.41 27.49
CA ILE A 91 -0.25 13.91 26.11
C ILE A 91 -1.47 14.61 25.48
N PRO A 92 -1.28 15.44 24.46
CA PRO A 92 -2.39 16.14 23.81
C PRO A 92 -3.15 15.13 22.92
N ILE A 93 -4.25 14.58 23.41
CA ILE A 93 -5.14 13.71 22.64
C ILE A 93 -6.36 14.52 22.21
N LYS A 94 -6.63 14.56 20.89
CA LYS A 94 -7.80 15.21 20.32
C LYS A 94 -8.33 14.31 19.20
N PRO A 95 -8.98 13.18 19.55
CA PRO A 95 -9.40 12.20 18.56
C PRO A 95 -10.61 12.68 17.76
N GLY A 96 -10.71 12.22 16.53
CA GLY A 96 -11.87 12.46 15.69
C GLY A 96 -11.83 11.68 14.39
N ILE A 97 -13.00 11.54 13.78
CA ILE A 97 -13.16 10.88 12.48
C ILE A 97 -13.46 11.94 11.44
N VAL A 98 -12.68 11.94 10.37
CA VAL A 98 -12.81 12.91 9.27
C VAL A 98 -12.97 12.15 7.97
N LYS A 99 -13.87 12.62 7.13
CA LYS A 99 -14.02 12.09 5.78
C LYS A 99 -13.28 12.95 4.77
N ALA A 100 -12.70 12.28 3.76
CA ALA A 100 -12.08 12.90 2.61
C ALA A 100 -12.52 12.19 1.32
N LYS A 101 -12.35 12.85 0.18
CA LYS A 101 -12.62 12.25 -1.13
C LYS A 101 -11.42 11.43 -1.58
N LEU A 102 -11.71 10.27 -2.18
CA LEU A 102 -10.73 9.36 -2.76
C LEU A 102 -11.09 9.06 -4.22
N THR A 103 -10.52 9.81 -5.15
CA THR A 103 -10.90 9.82 -6.56
C THR A 103 -10.31 8.68 -7.41
N LEU A 104 -9.57 7.75 -6.78
CA LEU A 104 -8.98 6.60 -7.46
C LEU A 104 -10.05 5.62 -7.95
N LYS A 105 -9.90 5.13 -9.19
CA LYS A 105 -10.79 4.12 -9.79
C LYS A 105 -10.37 2.69 -9.44
N SER A 106 -9.08 2.49 -9.20
CA SER A 106 -8.53 1.17 -8.89
C SER A 106 -8.77 0.82 -7.42
N GLU A 107 -9.55 -0.22 -7.14
CA GLU A 107 -9.78 -0.72 -5.78
C GLU A 107 -8.48 -1.11 -5.06
N ARG A 108 -7.46 -1.56 -5.80
CA ARG A 108 -6.14 -1.83 -5.24
C ARG A 108 -5.43 -0.56 -4.81
N ALA A 109 -5.51 0.49 -5.64
CA ALA A 109 -4.92 1.77 -5.28
C ALA A 109 -5.62 2.36 -4.05
N LYS A 110 -6.96 2.27 -3.95
CA LYS A 110 -7.73 2.65 -2.76
C LYS A 110 -7.26 1.89 -1.52
N ALA A 111 -7.10 0.56 -1.62
CA ALA A 111 -6.62 -0.27 -0.52
C ALA A 111 -5.18 0.10 -0.08
N ILE A 112 -4.29 0.43 -1.03
CA ILE A 112 -2.93 0.86 -0.70
C ILE A 112 -2.95 2.23 -0.01
N VAL A 113 -3.80 3.19 -0.43
CA VAL A 113 -3.98 4.47 0.28
C VAL A 113 -4.42 4.21 1.72
N ALA A 114 -5.46 3.40 1.92
CA ALA A 114 -5.99 3.07 3.24
C ALA A 114 -4.92 2.45 4.15
N ASN A 115 -4.16 1.49 3.63
CA ASN A 115 -3.07 0.86 4.36
C ASN A 115 -1.94 1.85 4.67
N SER A 116 -1.59 2.73 3.73
CA SER A 116 -0.53 3.72 3.94
C SER A 116 -0.89 4.74 5.02
N ILE A 117 -2.16 5.19 5.05
CA ILE A 117 -2.68 6.05 6.11
C ILE A 117 -2.64 5.32 7.45
N THR A 118 -3.07 4.07 7.50
CA THR A 118 -3.09 3.27 8.73
C THR A 118 -1.70 2.95 9.25
N LEU A 119 -0.73 2.72 8.38
CA LEU A 119 0.67 2.47 8.74
C LEU A 119 1.42 3.75 9.14
N THR A 120 0.82 4.91 8.89
CA THR A 120 1.36 6.19 9.37
C THR A 120 0.86 6.45 10.79
N PRO A 121 1.74 6.50 11.83
CA PRO A 121 1.32 6.67 13.21
C PRO A 121 0.44 7.91 13.42
N GLY A 122 -0.62 7.75 14.20
CA GLY A 122 -1.56 8.81 14.52
C GLY A 122 -2.82 8.84 13.65
N THR A 123 -2.91 7.97 12.62
CA THR A 123 -4.09 7.85 11.76
C THR A 123 -4.48 6.39 11.53
N ILE A 124 -5.77 6.13 11.38
CA ILE A 124 -6.32 4.81 11.04
C ILE A 124 -7.44 5.01 10.03
N THR A 125 -7.37 4.32 8.90
CA THR A 125 -8.51 4.24 7.98
C THR A 125 -9.57 3.32 8.57
N ILE A 126 -10.79 3.82 8.72
CA ILE A 126 -11.92 3.07 9.27
C ILE A 126 -12.65 2.35 8.15
N ASP A 127 -12.97 3.06 7.06
CA ASP A 127 -13.75 2.51 5.94
C ASP A 127 -13.55 3.32 4.66
N ILE A 128 -13.92 2.73 3.54
CA ILE A 128 -14.04 3.39 2.24
C ILE A 128 -15.43 3.07 1.69
N ILE A 129 -16.25 4.10 1.53
CA ILE A 129 -17.61 3.97 1.01
C ILE A 129 -17.72 4.75 -0.30
N GLY A 130 -17.75 4.02 -1.43
CA GLY A 130 -17.71 4.65 -2.74
C GLY A 130 -16.40 5.41 -2.99
N ASP A 131 -16.51 6.73 -3.10
CA ASP A 131 -15.39 7.65 -3.32
C ASP A 131 -15.05 8.48 -2.06
N GLU A 132 -15.53 8.05 -0.89
CA GLU A 132 -15.23 8.68 0.39
C GLU A 132 -14.42 7.73 1.28
N ILE A 133 -13.33 8.24 1.87
CA ILE A 133 -12.51 7.55 2.86
C ILE A 133 -12.72 8.18 4.23
N PHE A 134 -12.90 7.35 5.24
CA PHE A 134 -13.09 7.76 6.63
C PHE A 134 -11.82 7.46 7.42
N VAL A 135 -11.20 8.51 7.96
CA VAL A 135 -9.93 8.43 8.67
C VAL A 135 -10.13 8.87 10.12
N HIS A 136 -9.76 8.02 11.04
CA HIS A 136 -9.64 8.37 12.46
C HIS A 136 -8.26 8.97 12.72
N TRP A 137 -8.24 10.14 13.33
CA TRP A 137 -7.05 10.80 13.83
C TRP A 137 -6.97 10.65 15.35
N VAL A 138 -5.80 10.34 15.88
CA VAL A 138 -5.51 10.41 17.32
C VAL A 138 -5.36 11.88 17.75
N PHE A 139 -4.84 12.71 16.86
CA PHE A 139 -4.67 14.15 17.03
C PHE A 139 -5.23 14.87 15.81
N LEU A 140 -6.41 15.46 15.97
CA LEU A 140 -6.91 16.37 14.95
C LEU A 140 -5.98 17.58 14.83
N PRO A 141 -5.56 17.95 13.62
CA PRO A 141 -4.75 19.14 13.40
C PRO A 141 -5.48 20.42 13.86
N ASP A 142 -4.69 21.42 14.24
CA ASP A 142 -5.21 22.74 14.66
C ASP A 142 -5.46 23.57 13.40
N GLY A 143 -6.64 23.48 12.79
CA GLY A 143 -6.95 24.19 11.56
C GLY A 143 -8.16 23.59 10.86
N ASP A 144 -8.21 23.72 9.54
CA ASP A 144 -9.23 23.03 8.74
C ASP A 144 -8.89 21.54 8.60
N VAL A 145 -9.42 20.77 9.52
CA VAL A 145 -9.21 19.32 9.62
C VAL A 145 -9.59 18.60 8.33
N HIS A 146 -10.65 19.08 7.65
CA HIS A 146 -11.08 18.49 6.38
C HIS A 146 -10.08 18.76 5.27
N ALA A 147 -9.58 19.99 5.16
CA ALA A 147 -8.56 20.35 4.18
C ALA A 147 -7.25 19.58 4.40
N GLU A 148 -6.78 19.47 5.65
CA GLU A 148 -5.56 18.72 5.97
C GLU A 148 -5.70 17.23 5.70
N THR A 149 -6.86 16.63 6.02
CA THR A 149 -7.14 15.23 5.71
C THR A 149 -7.18 15.01 4.20
N GLN A 150 -7.79 15.93 3.44
CA GLN A 150 -7.83 15.86 1.99
C GLN A 150 -6.43 15.94 1.38
N ILE A 151 -5.60 16.89 1.84
CA ILE A 151 -4.19 17.02 1.40
C ILE A 151 -3.41 15.73 1.66
N MET A 152 -3.60 15.12 2.83
CA MET A 152 -2.96 13.84 3.15
C MET A 152 -3.40 12.74 2.19
N VAL A 153 -4.71 12.56 1.98
CA VAL A 153 -5.26 11.55 1.06
C VAL A 153 -4.76 11.78 -0.37
N ASP A 154 -4.82 13.02 -0.87
CA ASP A 154 -4.39 13.39 -2.23
C ASP A 154 -2.89 13.15 -2.43
N SER A 155 -2.09 13.33 -1.39
CA SER A 155 -0.65 13.11 -1.47
C SER A 155 -0.27 11.64 -1.71
N PHE A 156 -1.03 10.69 -1.17
CA PHE A 156 -0.90 9.27 -1.46
C PHE A 156 -1.57 8.90 -2.78
N ALA A 157 -2.81 9.36 -2.98
CA ALA A 157 -3.62 9.02 -4.13
C ALA A 157 -2.97 9.43 -5.46
N GLY A 158 -2.48 10.66 -5.57
CA GLY A 158 -1.87 11.18 -6.81
C GLY A 158 -0.59 10.44 -7.23
N ARG A 159 0.12 9.83 -6.29
CA ARG A 159 1.28 8.96 -6.62
C ARG A 159 0.83 7.58 -7.09
N LEU A 160 -0.19 7.03 -6.47
CA LEU A 160 -0.72 5.71 -6.84
C LEU A 160 -1.49 5.74 -8.16
N GLU A 161 -2.10 6.86 -8.51
CA GLU A 161 -2.71 7.07 -9.82
C GLU A 161 -1.71 6.80 -10.96
N LYS A 162 -0.47 7.31 -10.85
CA LYS A 162 0.61 7.08 -11.83
C LYS A 162 0.99 5.60 -12.00
N ILE A 163 0.74 4.78 -10.99
CA ILE A 163 1.10 3.34 -10.98
C ILE A 163 -0.07 2.51 -11.52
N PHE A 164 -1.29 2.81 -11.10
CA PHE A 164 -2.46 1.95 -11.29
C PHE A 164 -3.37 2.41 -12.42
N GLU A 165 -3.38 3.67 -12.76
CA GLU A 165 -4.18 4.26 -13.83
C GLU A 165 -3.32 4.73 -15.01
#